data_8396a201afc3277e90c3a35cb6875a83
#
_entry.id   8396a201afc3277e90c3a35cb6875a83
#
_cell.length_a   1.000
_cell.length_b   1.000
_cell.length_c   1.000
_cell.angle_alpha   90.00
_cell.angle_beta   90.00
_cell.angle_gamma   90.00
#
_symmetry.space_group_name_H-M   'P 1'
#
loop_
_entity.id
_entity.type
_entity.pdbx_description
1 polymer ?
#
loop_
_entity_poly.entity_id
_entity_poly.type
_entity_poly.pdbx_seq_one_letter_code
_entity_poly.pdbx_strand_id
1 'polypeptide(L)'
;VKILVTGADGMLGSHVVRELLRRGDEVRALVQPGRDTGTLDGLEIERVEGDLLQPEQVKSAMESCEAVIHTAANTQIWPSRDRRIWAVNYDVVKILAAAVLELEVQTFVHVGTATSFSPGPKEQPGTEEGPYTDGKYGLDYQDSKHAAQEMLLRMQQEQGLPVKILNPSFMFGAYDSKPGAGQMILSVYAGRTPGYTSGGKSYVAARDVAAAAANALQRGEYGQCYIAAGENLDYGEAFRLIADTLGVKAPGLKIPNFLVDAMGLVGSLWGRLSGQPPFLSYPMARVSHADCYYSNRKAVQELGMPQTDLPAAILECFNWLKENGYVEEK
;
A
#
# COMPACT_ATOMS: atom_id res chain seq x y z
N VAL A 1 -11.22 -17.40 14.46
CA VAL A 1 -11.68 -16.07 14.88
C VAL A 1 -12.35 -15.33 13.74
N LYS A 2 -13.33 -14.45 14.06
CA LYS A 2 -13.99 -13.62 13.05
C LYS A 2 -13.30 -12.28 12.91
N ILE A 3 -12.90 -11.96 11.68
CA ILE A 3 -12.05 -10.80 11.40
C ILE A 3 -12.75 -9.90 10.38
N LEU A 4 -12.90 -8.62 10.72
CA LEU A 4 -13.32 -7.61 9.75
C LEU A 4 -12.14 -7.16 8.91
N VAL A 5 -12.27 -7.26 7.59
CA VAL A 5 -11.30 -6.72 6.63
C VAL A 5 -11.97 -5.58 5.85
N THR A 6 -11.38 -4.40 5.91
CA THR A 6 -11.81 -3.26 5.07
C THR A 6 -10.83 -3.06 3.93
N GLY A 7 -11.31 -2.67 2.75
CA GLY A 7 -10.51 -2.62 1.54
C GLY A 7 -10.14 -4.01 1.01
N ALA A 8 -10.96 -5.00 1.33
CA ALA A 8 -10.81 -6.40 0.94
C ALA A 8 -10.75 -6.60 -0.59
N ASP A 9 -11.41 -5.72 -1.36
CA ASP A 9 -11.44 -5.70 -2.83
C ASP A 9 -10.16 -5.15 -3.48
N GLY A 10 -9.25 -4.55 -2.70
CA GLY A 10 -7.96 -4.07 -3.18
C GLY A 10 -6.89 -5.17 -3.23
N MET A 11 -5.75 -4.89 -3.88
CA MET A 11 -4.63 -5.83 -4.01
C MET A 11 -4.22 -6.45 -2.67
N LEU A 12 -3.83 -5.63 -1.70
CA LEU A 12 -3.41 -6.15 -0.39
C LEU A 12 -4.56 -6.80 0.36
N GLY A 13 -5.75 -6.19 0.36
CA GLY A 13 -6.93 -6.74 1.05
C GLY A 13 -7.31 -8.13 0.54
N SER A 14 -7.26 -8.34 -0.78
CA SER A 14 -7.53 -9.64 -1.40
C SER A 14 -6.51 -10.71 -0.99
N HIS A 15 -5.25 -10.36 -0.84
CA HIS A 15 -4.23 -11.26 -0.30
C HIS A 15 -4.46 -11.54 1.19
N VAL A 16 -4.82 -10.53 1.99
CA VAL A 16 -5.13 -10.69 3.43
C VAL A 16 -6.32 -11.63 3.61
N VAL A 17 -7.42 -11.43 2.87
CA VAL A 17 -8.59 -12.31 2.94
C VAL A 17 -8.22 -13.76 2.65
N ARG A 18 -7.47 -14.02 1.60
CA ARG A 18 -7.04 -15.38 1.24
C ARG A 18 -6.12 -16.01 2.28
N GLU A 19 -5.22 -15.21 2.85
CA GLU A 19 -4.32 -15.69 3.90
C GLU A 19 -5.09 -16.05 5.18
N LEU A 20 -6.09 -15.26 5.57
CA LEU A 20 -6.96 -15.55 6.72
C LEU A 20 -7.79 -16.82 6.49
N LEU A 21 -8.43 -16.96 5.32
CA LEU A 21 -9.17 -18.16 4.96
C LEU A 21 -8.29 -19.42 4.96
N ARG A 22 -7.05 -19.31 4.44
CA ARG A 22 -6.07 -20.42 4.47
C ARG A 22 -5.73 -20.87 5.90
N ARG A 23 -5.84 -19.96 6.88
CA ARG A 23 -5.62 -20.25 8.31
C ARG A 23 -6.86 -20.81 9.01
N GLY A 24 -8.00 -20.83 8.33
CA GLY A 24 -9.27 -21.26 8.91
C GLY A 24 -10.00 -20.16 9.71
N ASP A 25 -9.64 -18.89 9.50
CA ASP A 25 -10.34 -17.77 10.10
C ASP A 25 -11.62 -17.43 9.32
N GLU A 26 -12.63 -16.90 10.03
CA GLU A 26 -13.84 -16.37 9.43
C GLU A 26 -13.61 -14.91 9.02
N VAL A 27 -13.92 -14.58 7.77
CA VAL A 27 -13.69 -13.24 7.24
C VAL A 27 -15.02 -12.54 6.93
N ARG A 28 -15.18 -11.35 7.49
CA ARG A 28 -16.18 -10.37 7.06
C ARG A 28 -15.49 -9.27 6.29
N ALA A 29 -15.92 -9.02 5.04
CA ALA A 29 -15.42 -7.94 4.20
C ALA A 29 -16.42 -6.79 4.20
N LEU A 30 -16.01 -5.60 4.67
CA LEU A 30 -16.78 -4.38 4.48
C LEU A 30 -16.39 -3.76 3.13
N VAL A 31 -17.34 -3.76 2.20
CA VAL A 31 -17.17 -3.27 0.83
C VAL A 31 -18.06 -2.04 0.58
N GLN A 32 -17.54 -1.08 -0.16
CA GLN A 32 -18.31 0.13 -0.49
C GLN A 32 -19.41 -0.22 -1.51
N PRO A 33 -20.66 0.24 -1.34
CA PRO A 33 -21.73 0.01 -2.31
C PRO A 33 -21.36 0.39 -3.73
N GLY A 34 -21.69 -0.48 -4.69
CA GLY A 34 -21.42 -0.25 -6.11
C GLY A 34 -19.94 -0.40 -6.53
N ARG A 35 -19.07 -0.87 -5.66
CA ARG A 35 -17.67 -1.23 -6.03
C ARG A 35 -17.62 -2.57 -6.73
N ASP A 36 -16.69 -2.66 -7.67
CA ASP A 36 -16.30 -3.95 -8.23
C ASP A 36 -15.55 -4.76 -7.16
N THR A 37 -16.10 -5.91 -6.81
CA THR A 37 -15.55 -6.85 -5.83
C THR A 37 -15.11 -8.17 -6.49
N GLY A 38 -14.90 -8.21 -7.81
CA GLY A 38 -14.53 -9.41 -8.55
C GLY A 38 -13.28 -10.12 -8.01
N THR A 39 -12.36 -9.37 -7.38
CA THR A 39 -11.19 -9.96 -6.71
C THR A 39 -11.54 -10.87 -5.52
N LEU A 40 -12.78 -10.81 -5.03
CA LEU A 40 -13.29 -11.63 -3.91
C LEU A 40 -14.20 -12.78 -4.37
N ASP A 41 -14.43 -12.94 -5.67
CA ASP A 41 -15.33 -13.97 -6.17
C ASP A 41 -14.80 -15.38 -5.88
N GLY A 42 -15.75 -16.27 -5.57
CA GLY A 42 -15.44 -17.64 -5.19
C GLY A 42 -14.87 -17.83 -3.78
N LEU A 43 -14.73 -16.77 -2.98
CA LEU A 43 -14.28 -16.87 -1.60
C LEU A 43 -15.45 -17.05 -0.64
N GLU A 44 -15.30 -17.95 0.32
CA GLU A 44 -16.28 -18.18 1.40
C GLU A 44 -16.12 -17.12 2.50
N ILE A 45 -16.66 -15.94 2.26
CA ILE A 45 -16.61 -14.79 3.17
C ILE A 45 -17.98 -14.15 3.34
N GLU A 46 -18.19 -13.51 4.48
CA GLU A 46 -19.35 -12.64 4.68
C GLU A 46 -19.06 -11.26 4.05
N ARG A 47 -19.85 -10.86 3.04
CA ARG A 47 -19.74 -9.52 2.43
C ARG A 47 -20.82 -8.63 3.01
N VAL A 48 -20.40 -7.49 3.57
CA VAL A 48 -21.30 -6.45 4.10
C VAL A 48 -21.05 -5.17 3.33
N GLU A 49 -22.10 -4.60 2.76
CA GLU A 49 -22.00 -3.29 2.11
C GLU A 49 -22.10 -2.17 3.13
N GLY A 50 -21.23 -1.15 2.99
CA GLY A 50 -21.27 0.02 3.85
C GLY A 50 -20.23 1.07 3.49
N ASP A 51 -20.48 2.28 3.96
CA ASP A 51 -19.58 3.42 3.82
C ASP A 51 -18.77 3.59 5.10
N LEU A 52 -17.43 3.50 4.97
CA LEU A 52 -16.50 3.67 6.09
C LEU A 52 -16.56 5.07 6.73
N LEU A 53 -17.12 6.06 6.05
CA LEU A 53 -17.36 7.40 6.60
C LEU A 53 -18.63 7.48 7.46
N GLN A 54 -19.40 6.40 7.56
CA GLN A 54 -20.62 6.32 8.39
C GLN A 54 -20.35 5.50 9.66
N PRO A 55 -20.21 6.13 10.85
CA PRO A 55 -19.82 5.43 12.07
C PRO A 55 -20.72 4.26 12.43
N GLU A 56 -22.04 4.40 12.27
CA GLU A 56 -22.99 3.34 12.60
C GLU A 56 -22.86 2.11 11.68
N GLN A 57 -22.56 2.33 10.40
CA GLN A 57 -22.33 1.22 9.46
C GLN A 57 -21.02 0.50 9.78
N VAL A 58 -19.98 1.24 10.19
CA VAL A 58 -18.70 0.67 10.64
C VAL A 58 -18.91 -0.17 11.90
N LYS A 59 -19.65 0.33 12.89
CA LYS A 59 -19.95 -0.40 14.12
C LYS A 59 -20.72 -1.69 13.82
N SER A 60 -21.80 -1.58 13.03
CA SER A 60 -22.59 -2.76 12.64
C SER A 60 -21.76 -3.80 11.90
N ALA A 61 -20.87 -3.38 10.98
CA ALA A 61 -19.96 -4.30 10.30
C ALA A 61 -18.94 -4.94 11.26
N MET A 62 -18.57 -4.27 12.35
CA MET A 62 -17.59 -4.73 13.33
C MET A 62 -18.21 -5.63 14.42
N GLU A 63 -19.53 -5.62 14.60
CA GLU A 63 -20.22 -6.44 15.58
C GLU A 63 -19.84 -7.93 15.48
N SER A 64 -19.52 -8.54 16.61
CA SER A 64 -19.08 -9.94 16.73
C SER A 64 -17.73 -10.25 16.05
N CYS A 65 -16.96 -9.25 15.60
CA CYS A 65 -15.59 -9.44 15.14
C CYS A 65 -14.61 -9.32 16.31
N GLU A 66 -13.68 -10.25 16.38
CA GLU A 66 -12.62 -10.25 17.40
C GLU A 66 -11.44 -9.37 17.01
N ALA A 67 -11.25 -9.15 15.70
CA ALA A 67 -10.19 -8.33 15.19
C ALA A 67 -10.60 -7.56 13.92
N VAL A 68 -9.85 -6.50 13.64
CA VAL A 68 -10.00 -5.68 12.41
C VAL A 68 -8.65 -5.56 11.71
N ILE A 69 -8.64 -5.81 10.39
CA ILE A 69 -7.50 -5.47 9.52
C ILE A 69 -7.97 -4.40 8.52
N HIS A 70 -7.42 -3.19 8.64
CA HIS A 70 -7.80 -2.06 7.81
C HIS A 70 -6.78 -1.84 6.70
N THR A 71 -7.13 -2.23 5.48
CA THR A 71 -6.30 -2.03 4.28
C THR A 71 -6.84 -0.96 3.34
N ALA A 72 -8.08 -0.47 3.57
CA ALA A 72 -8.68 0.54 2.73
C ALA A 72 -7.86 1.85 2.76
N ALA A 73 -7.57 2.41 1.60
CA ALA A 73 -6.88 3.67 1.46
C ALA A 73 -7.22 4.35 0.14
N ASN A 74 -7.15 5.67 0.11
CA ASN A 74 -7.09 6.43 -1.13
C ASN A 74 -5.61 6.69 -1.45
N THR A 75 -5.09 6.02 -2.49
CA THR A 75 -3.68 6.08 -2.91
C THR A 75 -3.44 7.09 -4.04
N GLN A 76 -4.41 7.94 -4.36
CA GLN A 76 -4.26 8.96 -5.39
C GLN A 76 -3.19 9.99 -5.00
N ILE A 77 -2.37 10.34 -5.99
CA ILE A 77 -1.29 11.34 -5.85
C ILE A 77 -1.55 12.60 -6.69
N TRP A 78 -2.66 12.61 -7.42
CA TRP A 78 -3.13 13.75 -8.22
C TRP A 78 -4.64 13.94 -8.06
N PRO A 79 -5.10 15.16 -7.80
CA PRO A 79 -4.27 16.31 -7.44
C PRO A 79 -3.50 16.06 -6.13
N SER A 80 -2.34 16.71 -5.97
CA SER A 80 -1.47 16.48 -4.81
C SER A 80 -2.12 16.90 -3.48
N ARG A 81 -3.10 17.80 -3.54
CA ARG A 81 -3.94 18.27 -2.43
C ARG A 81 -5.40 17.96 -2.74
N ASP A 82 -6.02 17.07 -1.96
CA ASP A 82 -7.42 16.67 -2.11
C ASP A 82 -8.00 16.20 -0.77
N ARG A 83 -9.01 16.90 -0.27
CA ARG A 83 -9.68 16.57 0.99
C ARG A 83 -10.25 15.15 1.02
N ARG A 84 -10.60 14.56 -0.13
CA ARG A 84 -11.10 13.19 -0.22
C ARG A 84 -10.05 12.16 0.21
N ILE A 85 -8.76 12.48 0.03
CA ILE A 85 -7.66 11.65 0.51
C ILE A 85 -7.66 11.63 2.04
N TRP A 86 -7.78 12.79 2.68
CA TRP A 86 -7.85 12.91 4.13
C TRP A 86 -9.08 12.21 4.71
N ALA A 87 -10.24 12.34 4.05
CA ALA A 87 -11.46 11.68 4.50
C ALA A 87 -11.26 10.15 4.60
N VAL A 88 -10.65 9.52 3.58
CA VAL A 88 -10.43 8.07 3.58
C VAL A 88 -9.24 7.66 4.46
N ASN A 89 -8.12 8.40 4.40
CA ASN A 89 -6.89 7.95 5.04
C ASN A 89 -6.76 8.39 6.51
N TYR A 90 -7.54 9.36 6.95
CA TYR A 90 -7.50 9.88 8.32
C TYR A 90 -8.85 9.78 9.03
N ASP A 91 -9.94 10.36 8.45
CA ASP A 91 -11.23 10.40 9.14
C ASP A 91 -11.82 8.98 9.31
N VAL A 92 -11.73 8.13 8.28
CA VAL A 92 -12.12 6.71 8.38
C VAL A 92 -11.33 5.99 9.46
N VAL A 93 -10.01 6.21 9.55
CA VAL A 93 -9.16 5.56 10.56
C VAL A 93 -9.58 5.97 11.97
N LYS A 94 -9.94 7.25 12.16
CA LYS A 94 -10.47 7.75 13.42
C LYS A 94 -11.81 7.09 13.80
N ILE A 95 -12.71 6.90 12.84
CA ILE A 95 -13.99 6.21 13.04
C ILE A 95 -13.76 4.76 13.44
N LEU A 96 -12.88 4.05 12.73
CA LEU A 96 -12.55 2.66 13.05
C LEU A 96 -11.93 2.52 14.44
N ALA A 97 -10.98 3.38 14.79
CA ALA A 97 -10.32 3.36 16.10
C ALA A 97 -11.32 3.59 17.24
N ALA A 98 -12.28 4.52 17.07
CA ALA A 98 -13.34 4.76 18.03
C ALA A 98 -14.26 3.54 18.18
N ALA A 99 -14.65 2.91 17.07
CA ALA A 99 -15.48 1.69 17.09
C ALA A 99 -14.75 0.51 17.73
N VAL A 100 -13.45 0.35 17.50
CA VAL A 100 -12.60 -0.68 18.14
C VAL A 100 -12.60 -0.54 19.66
N LEU A 101 -12.48 0.68 20.18
CA LEU A 101 -12.53 0.95 21.62
C LEU A 101 -13.93 0.71 22.19
N GLU A 102 -14.99 1.18 21.50
CA GLU A 102 -16.37 1.07 21.97
C GLU A 102 -16.87 -0.39 22.00
N LEU A 103 -16.47 -1.20 21.02
CA LEU A 103 -16.86 -2.61 20.88
C LEU A 103 -15.85 -3.58 21.53
N GLU A 104 -14.84 -3.06 22.20
CA GLU A 104 -13.79 -3.86 22.88
C GLU A 104 -13.12 -4.90 21.96
N VAL A 105 -12.90 -4.53 20.68
CA VAL A 105 -12.22 -5.41 19.71
C VAL A 105 -10.80 -5.69 20.19
N GLN A 106 -10.38 -6.96 20.17
CA GLN A 106 -9.12 -7.41 20.78
C GLN A 106 -7.88 -6.94 20.04
N THR A 107 -7.93 -6.80 18.70
CA THR A 107 -6.77 -6.40 17.89
C THR A 107 -7.19 -5.58 16.68
N PHE A 108 -6.55 -4.44 16.50
CA PHE A 108 -6.67 -3.59 15.33
C PHE A 108 -5.35 -3.53 14.56
N VAL A 109 -5.29 -4.09 13.35
CA VAL A 109 -4.14 -3.97 12.45
C VAL A 109 -4.43 -2.89 11.42
N HIS A 110 -3.72 -1.77 11.52
CA HIS A 110 -3.80 -0.67 10.54
C HIS A 110 -2.69 -0.77 9.52
N VAL A 111 -3.03 -0.73 8.23
CA VAL A 111 -2.05 -0.66 7.16
C VAL A 111 -1.72 0.80 6.85
N GLY A 112 -0.54 1.21 7.26
CA GLY A 112 0.08 2.52 7.02
C GLY A 112 0.83 2.60 5.68
N THR A 113 2.01 3.19 5.72
CA THR A 113 2.97 3.25 4.60
C THR A 113 4.39 3.44 5.12
N ALA A 114 5.40 2.83 4.50
CA ALA A 114 6.81 3.03 4.86
C ALA A 114 7.23 4.50 4.75
N THR A 115 6.58 5.29 3.88
CA THR A 115 6.86 6.74 3.74
C THR A 115 6.45 7.57 4.96
N SER A 116 5.83 6.97 5.98
CA SER A 116 5.65 7.61 7.30
C SER A 116 6.95 7.76 8.08
N PHE A 117 8.04 7.17 7.61
CA PHE A 117 9.39 7.24 8.19
C PHE A 117 10.38 7.82 7.19
N SER A 118 11.49 8.38 7.68
CA SER A 118 12.56 8.81 6.80
C SER A 118 13.22 7.59 6.12
N PRO A 119 13.36 7.62 4.78
CA PRO A 119 14.14 6.61 4.10
C PRO A 119 15.63 6.78 4.38
N GLY A 120 16.42 5.77 4.02
CA GLY A 120 17.88 5.81 4.04
C GLY A 120 18.49 5.34 2.72
N PRO A 121 19.83 5.42 2.57
CA PRO A 121 20.55 4.82 1.45
C PRO A 121 20.54 3.29 1.56
N LYS A 122 20.95 2.58 0.50
CA LYS A 122 20.94 1.10 0.48
C LYS A 122 21.74 0.47 1.62
N GLU A 123 22.88 1.07 1.96
CA GLU A 123 23.82 0.59 2.97
C GLU A 123 23.28 0.78 4.41
N GLN A 124 22.38 1.75 4.58
CA GLN A 124 21.74 2.05 5.85
C GLN A 124 20.27 2.43 5.62
N PRO A 125 19.41 1.45 5.31
CA PRO A 125 18.00 1.71 5.04
C PRO A 125 17.27 2.32 6.25
N GLY A 126 16.25 3.13 5.97
CA GLY A 126 15.40 3.73 7.01
C GLY A 126 14.70 2.69 7.87
N THR A 127 14.44 3.04 9.12
CA THR A 127 13.79 2.20 10.13
C THR A 127 12.59 2.91 10.74
N GLU A 128 11.87 2.21 11.60
CA GLU A 128 10.70 2.73 12.34
C GLU A 128 11.08 3.83 13.37
N GLU A 129 12.35 4.06 13.59
CA GLU A 129 12.86 5.14 14.46
C GLU A 129 13.03 6.47 13.70
N GLY A 130 13.00 6.43 12.37
CA GLY A 130 13.20 7.61 11.53
C GLY A 130 12.02 8.59 11.61
N PRO A 131 12.26 9.91 11.63
CA PRO A 131 11.19 10.91 11.62
C PRO A 131 10.49 10.95 10.25
N TYR A 132 9.27 11.48 10.22
CA TYR A 132 8.60 11.78 8.95
C TYR A 132 9.28 12.94 8.21
N THR A 133 9.67 12.73 6.96
CA THR A 133 10.38 13.74 6.16
C THR A 133 9.70 14.05 4.82
N ASP A 134 8.68 13.30 4.44
CA ASP A 134 8.06 13.38 3.10
C ASP A 134 7.06 14.53 2.94
N GLY A 135 6.70 15.22 4.03
CA GLY A 135 5.90 16.46 3.98
C GLY A 135 6.45 17.52 3.03
N LYS A 136 7.77 17.51 2.75
CA LYS A 136 8.43 18.36 1.76
C LYS A 136 7.92 18.22 0.32
N TYR A 137 7.29 17.09 -0.01
CA TYR A 137 6.72 16.85 -1.35
C TYR A 137 5.32 17.40 -1.51
N GLY A 138 4.61 17.68 -0.40
CA GLY A 138 3.28 18.25 -0.43
C GLY A 138 2.23 17.32 -1.05
N LEU A 139 2.26 16.05 -0.67
CA LEU A 139 1.35 14.99 -1.13
C LEU A 139 0.40 14.62 0.01
N ASP A 140 -0.90 14.90 -0.12
CA ASP A 140 -1.91 14.58 0.90
C ASP A 140 -1.98 13.09 1.20
N TYR A 141 -1.61 12.22 0.26
CA TYR A 141 -1.51 10.79 0.52
C TYR A 141 -0.52 10.49 1.66
N GLN A 142 0.71 10.98 1.56
CA GLN A 142 1.76 10.73 2.57
C GLN A 142 1.44 11.44 3.88
N ASP A 143 1.04 12.72 3.78
CA ASP A 143 0.70 13.55 4.94
C ASP A 143 -0.46 12.93 5.74
N SER A 144 -1.53 12.47 5.08
CA SER A 144 -2.71 11.87 5.74
C SER A 144 -2.42 10.51 6.38
N LYS A 145 -1.61 9.66 5.72
CA LYS A 145 -1.21 8.37 6.26
C LYS A 145 -0.33 8.52 7.49
N HIS A 146 0.63 9.45 7.46
CA HIS A 146 1.45 9.77 8.63
C HIS A 146 0.60 10.33 9.78
N ALA A 147 -0.28 11.29 9.51
CA ALA A 147 -1.16 11.86 10.53
C ALA A 147 -2.08 10.80 11.18
N ALA A 148 -2.58 9.84 10.41
CA ALA A 148 -3.36 8.73 10.93
C ALA A 148 -2.53 7.82 11.85
N GLN A 149 -1.29 7.51 11.47
CA GLN A 149 -0.36 6.75 12.30
C GLN A 149 -0.11 7.44 13.64
N GLU A 150 0.22 8.74 13.64
CA GLU A 150 0.45 9.52 14.86
C GLU A 150 -0.80 9.57 15.77
N MET A 151 -1.98 9.71 15.17
CA MET A 151 -3.24 9.67 15.91
C MET A 151 -3.45 8.31 16.58
N LEU A 152 -3.24 7.20 15.87
CA LEU A 152 -3.41 5.84 16.40
C LEU A 152 -2.43 5.55 17.54
N LEU A 153 -1.17 5.95 17.40
CA LEU A 153 -0.15 5.78 18.43
C LEU A 153 -0.52 6.58 19.71
N ARG A 154 -1.03 7.80 19.54
CA ARG A 154 -1.54 8.61 20.66
C ARG A 154 -2.75 7.96 21.33
N MET A 155 -3.73 7.46 20.54
CA MET A 155 -4.89 6.76 21.10
C MET A 155 -4.49 5.48 21.84
N GLN A 156 -3.45 4.79 21.39
CA GLN A 156 -2.92 3.64 22.11
C GLN A 156 -2.34 4.07 23.48
N GLN A 157 -1.55 5.15 23.53
CA GLN A 157 -0.94 5.64 24.77
C GLN A 157 -1.97 6.19 25.76
N GLU A 158 -2.96 6.93 25.29
CA GLU A 158 -3.93 7.64 26.11
C GLU A 158 -5.16 6.80 26.49
N GLN A 159 -5.58 5.87 25.62
CA GLN A 159 -6.84 5.15 25.72
C GLN A 159 -6.70 3.63 25.66
N GLY A 160 -5.48 3.10 25.48
CA GLY A 160 -5.23 1.67 25.39
C GLY A 160 -5.73 1.03 24.10
N LEU A 161 -5.84 1.78 22.99
CA LEU A 161 -6.26 1.24 21.69
C LEU A 161 -5.37 0.05 21.31
N PRO A 162 -5.90 -1.17 21.08
CA PRO A 162 -5.11 -2.37 20.78
C PRO A 162 -4.64 -2.39 19.32
N VAL A 163 -3.86 -1.36 18.91
CA VAL A 163 -3.44 -1.17 17.52
C VAL A 163 -2.00 -1.62 17.28
N LYS A 164 -1.79 -2.27 16.12
CA LYS A 164 -0.47 -2.53 15.51
C LYS A 164 -0.49 -1.95 14.10
N ILE A 165 0.59 -1.29 13.70
CA ILE A 165 0.66 -0.56 12.44
C ILE A 165 1.66 -1.25 11.52
N LEU A 166 1.18 -1.75 10.36
CA LEU A 166 2.01 -2.34 9.33
C LEU A 166 2.22 -1.30 8.23
N ASN A 167 3.47 -1.01 7.90
CA ASN A 167 3.88 0.05 6.99
C ASN A 167 4.51 -0.52 5.72
N PRO A 168 3.71 -0.90 4.69
CA PRO A 168 4.25 -1.46 3.46
C PRO A 168 5.08 -0.45 2.67
N SER A 169 6.09 -0.96 2.00
CA SER A 169 6.79 -0.28 0.91
C SER A 169 6.06 -0.51 -0.43
N PHE A 170 6.76 -0.50 -1.56
CA PHE A 170 6.14 -0.66 -2.87
C PHE A 170 5.85 -2.13 -3.17
N MET A 171 4.57 -2.51 -3.25
CA MET A 171 4.14 -3.91 -3.35
C MET A 171 3.89 -4.36 -4.78
N PHE A 172 4.36 -5.57 -5.14
CA PHE A 172 3.90 -6.31 -6.31
C PHE A 172 3.08 -7.52 -5.89
N GLY A 173 1.99 -7.80 -6.61
CA GLY A 173 1.15 -8.97 -6.35
C GLY A 173 -0.04 -9.06 -7.30
N ALA A 174 -0.72 -10.19 -7.28
CA ALA A 174 -2.01 -10.38 -7.95
C ALA A 174 -3.09 -9.45 -7.37
N TYR A 175 -4.24 -9.42 -8.02
CA TYR A 175 -5.43 -8.65 -7.59
C TYR A 175 -5.26 -7.11 -7.65
N ASP A 176 -4.28 -6.60 -8.41
CA ASP A 176 -4.11 -5.16 -8.66
C ASP A 176 -5.12 -4.70 -9.74
N SER A 177 -6.41 -4.77 -9.42
CA SER A 177 -7.54 -4.48 -10.33
C SER A 177 -7.61 -3.01 -10.78
N LYS A 178 -6.86 -2.14 -10.12
CA LYS A 178 -6.64 -0.74 -10.53
C LYS A 178 -5.14 -0.49 -10.60
N PRO A 179 -4.48 -0.98 -11.69
CA PRO A 179 -3.04 -1.13 -11.68
C PRO A 179 -2.30 0.10 -11.17
N GLY A 180 -1.74 -0.03 -9.96
CA GLY A 180 -0.85 0.94 -9.34
C GLY A 180 0.60 0.50 -9.55
N ALA A 181 1.06 -0.43 -8.74
CA ALA A 181 2.38 -1.04 -8.90
C ALA A 181 2.47 -1.91 -10.16
N GLY A 182 1.40 -2.63 -10.50
CA GLY A 182 1.28 -3.41 -11.74
C GLY A 182 1.46 -2.58 -13.00
N GLN A 183 1.11 -1.29 -12.97
CA GLN A 183 1.35 -0.39 -14.10
C GLN A 183 2.84 -0.27 -14.48
N MET A 184 3.74 -0.36 -13.49
CA MET A 184 5.19 -0.39 -13.74
C MET A 184 5.58 -1.64 -14.55
N ILE A 185 5.04 -2.81 -14.17
CA ILE A 185 5.26 -4.08 -14.87
C ILE A 185 4.69 -4.02 -16.29
N LEU A 186 3.45 -3.57 -16.45
CA LEU A 186 2.79 -3.42 -17.76
C LEU A 186 3.56 -2.47 -18.69
N SER A 187 4.07 -1.36 -18.15
CA SER A 187 4.82 -0.37 -18.94
C SER A 187 6.16 -0.91 -19.44
N VAL A 188 6.87 -1.67 -18.61
CA VAL A 188 8.12 -2.33 -19.02
C VAL A 188 7.84 -3.41 -20.06
N TYR A 189 6.85 -4.27 -19.81
CA TYR A 189 6.44 -5.33 -20.74
C TYR A 189 6.06 -4.79 -22.11
N ALA A 190 5.29 -3.71 -22.17
CA ALA A 190 4.86 -3.05 -23.39
C ALA A 190 5.96 -2.22 -24.07
N GLY A 191 7.15 -2.07 -23.48
CA GLY A 191 8.22 -1.21 -24.00
C GLY A 191 7.88 0.28 -23.96
N ARG A 192 6.93 0.69 -23.12
CA ARG A 192 6.46 2.09 -23.00
C ARG A 192 7.27 2.91 -21.98
N THR A 193 8.24 2.32 -21.32
CA THR A 193 9.11 3.00 -20.35
C THR A 193 10.31 3.58 -21.07
N PRO A 194 10.40 4.92 -21.26
CA PRO A 194 11.46 5.52 -22.07
C PRO A 194 12.83 5.49 -21.37
N GLY A 195 12.82 5.43 -20.04
CA GLY A 195 14.02 5.44 -19.22
C GLY A 195 13.69 5.46 -17.74
N TYR A 196 14.72 5.68 -16.91
CA TYR A 196 14.58 5.67 -15.45
C TYR A 196 15.33 6.85 -14.81
N THR A 197 14.91 7.19 -13.58
CA THR A 197 15.46 8.26 -12.74
C THR A 197 16.56 7.72 -11.82
N SER A 198 17.21 8.61 -11.07
CA SER A 198 18.33 8.24 -10.19
C SER A 198 17.91 7.59 -8.87
N GLY A 199 16.65 7.73 -8.46
CA GLY A 199 16.19 7.19 -7.18
C GLY A 199 15.87 5.70 -7.20
N GLY A 200 15.28 5.23 -6.11
CA GLY A 200 14.89 3.84 -5.96
C GLY A 200 13.86 3.63 -4.87
N LYS A 201 13.44 2.38 -4.70
CA LYS A 201 12.43 1.97 -3.72
C LYS A 201 12.77 0.63 -3.09
N SER A 202 12.13 0.35 -1.96
CA SER A 202 12.00 -1.01 -1.46
C SER A 202 10.80 -1.67 -2.11
N TYR A 203 10.99 -2.84 -2.70
CA TYR A 203 9.95 -3.63 -3.38
C TYR A 203 9.64 -4.88 -2.56
N VAL A 204 8.37 -5.22 -2.39
CA VAL A 204 7.94 -6.35 -1.57
C VAL A 204 6.79 -7.10 -2.23
N ALA A 205 6.68 -8.40 -1.99
CA ALA A 205 5.53 -9.19 -2.42
C ALA A 205 4.30 -8.86 -1.57
N ALA A 206 3.15 -8.58 -2.20
CA ALA A 206 1.91 -8.27 -1.49
C ALA A 206 1.45 -9.42 -0.58
N ARG A 207 1.71 -10.68 -0.95
CA ARG A 207 1.44 -11.86 -0.11
C ARG A 207 2.26 -11.89 1.17
N ASP A 208 3.49 -11.37 1.17
CA ASP A 208 4.33 -11.31 2.37
C ASP A 208 3.81 -10.27 3.35
N VAL A 209 3.36 -9.12 2.82
CA VAL A 209 2.69 -8.08 3.60
C VAL A 209 1.37 -8.60 4.17
N ALA A 210 0.60 -9.35 3.39
CA ALA A 210 -0.64 -9.97 3.86
C ALA A 210 -0.40 -11.01 4.96
N ALA A 211 0.65 -11.84 4.81
CA ALA A 211 1.05 -12.78 5.86
C ALA A 211 1.49 -12.05 7.13
N ALA A 212 2.24 -10.94 7.02
CA ALA A 212 2.62 -10.10 8.16
C ALA A 212 1.39 -9.47 8.84
N ALA A 213 0.41 -8.98 8.06
CA ALA A 213 -0.84 -8.43 8.60
C ALA A 213 -1.64 -9.49 9.38
N ALA A 214 -1.75 -10.71 8.84
CA ALA A 214 -2.42 -11.81 9.53
C ALA A 214 -1.62 -12.30 10.75
N ASN A 215 -0.27 -12.32 10.70
CA ASN A 215 0.57 -12.61 11.85
C ASN A 215 0.43 -11.57 12.95
N ALA A 216 0.23 -10.30 12.60
CA ALA A 216 0.07 -9.22 13.56
C ALA A 216 -1.17 -9.38 14.46
N LEU A 217 -2.12 -10.23 14.10
CA LEU A 217 -3.24 -10.60 14.99
C LEU A 217 -2.74 -11.25 16.30
N GLN A 218 -1.68 -12.05 16.21
CA GLN A 218 -1.16 -12.85 17.34
C GLN A 218 0.26 -12.46 17.76
N ARG A 219 1.01 -11.76 16.93
CA ARG A 219 2.42 -11.39 17.14
C ARG A 219 2.59 -9.88 17.17
N GLY A 220 3.76 -9.44 17.62
CA GLY A 220 4.09 -8.03 17.75
C GLY A 220 3.38 -7.35 18.92
N GLU A 221 3.81 -6.15 19.25
CA GLU A 221 3.33 -5.38 20.38
C GLU A 221 2.35 -4.28 19.97
N TYR A 222 1.38 -3.97 20.81
CA TYR A 222 0.48 -2.83 20.60
C TYR A 222 1.24 -1.50 20.67
N GLY A 223 0.83 -0.55 19.83
CA GLY A 223 1.50 0.74 19.73
C GLY A 223 2.83 0.69 18.96
N GLN A 224 3.12 -0.43 18.29
CA GLN A 224 4.32 -0.54 17.47
C GLN A 224 4.01 -0.43 15.97
N CYS A 225 4.99 0.15 15.25
CA CYS A 225 5.01 0.18 13.79
C CYS A 225 5.99 -0.88 13.27
N TYR A 226 5.66 -1.45 12.11
CA TYR A 226 6.43 -2.49 11.44
C TYR A 226 6.55 -2.19 9.96
N ILE A 227 7.76 -1.86 9.49
CA ILE A 227 7.99 -1.61 8.07
C ILE A 227 8.01 -2.94 7.31
N ALA A 228 7.04 -3.14 6.43
CA ALA A 228 6.96 -4.29 5.54
C ALA A 228 7.62 -3.96 4.20
N ALA A 229 8.94 -4.00 4.16
CA ALA A 229 9.76 -3.78 2.98
C ALA A 229 10.37 -5.10 2.47
N GLY A 230 10.92 -5.07 1.27
CA GLY A 230 11.63 -6.20 0.66
C GLY A 230 12.97 -5.75 0.08
N GLU A 231 13.22 -6.05 -1.19
CA GLU A 231 14.48 -5.71 -1.84
C GLU A 231 14.61 -4.20 -2.13
N ASN A 232 15.78 -3.65 -1.82
CA ASN A 232 16.12 -2.25 -2.06
C ASN A 232 16.80 -2.12 -3.43
N LEU A 233 16.05 -1.66 -4.44
CA LEU A 233 16.53 -1.54 -5.82
C LEU A 233 16.37 -0.10 -6.32
N ASP A 234 17.38 0.39 -7.05
CA ASP A 234 17.18 1.59 -7.87
C ASP A 234 16.22 1.29 -9.04
N TYR A 235 15.68 2.33 -9.68
CA TYR A 235 14.73 2.12 -10.77
C TYR A 235 15.34 1.37 -11.97
N GLY A 236 16.63 1.55 -12.24
CA GLY A 236 17.30 0.81 -13.31
C GLY A 236 17.43 -0.67 -13.01
N GLU A 237 17.76 -1.02 -11.76
CA GLU A 237 17.80 -2.41 -11.29
C GLU A 237 16.40 -3.04 -11.31
N ALA A 238 15.39 -2.31 -10.80
CA ALA A 238 14.01 -2.79 -10.78
C ALA A 238 13.46 -3.04 -12.19
N PHE A 239 13.69 -2.12 -13.13
CA PHE A 239 13.25 -2.31 -14.52
C PHE A 239 14.00 -3.44 -15.23
N ARG A 240 15.28 -3.63 -14.95
CA ARG A 240 16.01 -4.80 -15.46
C ARG A 240 15.43 -6.09 -14.90
N LEU A 241 15.21 -6.16 -13.61
CA LEU A 241 14.63 -7.35 -12.98
C LEU A 241 13.26 -7.70 -13.57
N ILE A 242 12.37 -6.71 -13.76
CA ILE A 242 11.06 -6.91 -14.41
C ILE A 242 11.26 -7.42 -15.85
N ALA A 243 12.16 -6.79 -16.60
CA ALA A 243 12.41 -7.16 -18.01
C ALA A 243 12.98 -8.57 -18.15
N ASP A 244 13.98 -8.93 -17.34
CA ASP A 244 14.61 -10.24 -17.31
C ASP A 244 13.58 -11.32 -16.90
N THR A 245 12.76 -11.04 -15.88
CA THR A 245 11.71 -11.95 -15.43
C THR A 245 10.66 -12.22 -16.50
N LEU A 246 10.32 -11.21 -17.32
CA LEU A 246 9.31 -11.33 -18.37
C LEU A 246 9.86 -11.63 -19.77
N GLY A 247 11.18 -11.75 -19.92
CA GLY A 247 11.83 -12.02 -21.19
C GLY A 247 11.70 -10.88 -22.20
N VAL A 248 11.68 -9.62 -21.74
CA VAL A 248 11.58 -8.43 -22.59
C VAL A 248 12.80 -7.52 -22.44
N LYS A 249 12.93 -6.53 -23.33
CA LYS A 249 14.07 -5.59 -23.28
C LYS A 249 13.87 -4.57 -22.17
N ALA A 250 14.87 -4.42 -21.31
CA ALA A 250 14.88 -3.41 -20.27
C ALA A 250 15.08 -1.97 -20.83
N PRO A 251 14.48 -0.94 -20.19
CA PRO A 251 14.80 0.45 -20.49
C PRO A 251 16.27 0.73 -20.15
N GLY A 252 17.03 1.28 -21.11
CA GLY A 252 18.47 1.51 -20.93
C GLY A 252 18.87 2.96 -20.66
N LEU A 253 17.94 3.93 -20.75
CA LEU A 253 18.26 5.34 -20.66
C LEU A 253 18.08 5.87 -19.22
N LYS A 254 19.15 6.35 -18.60
CA LYS A 254 19.06 7.12 -17.37
C LYS A 254 18.75 8.57 -17.70
N ILE A 255 17.58 9.05 -17.24
CA ILE A 255 17.10 10.41 -17.52
C ILE A 255 17.68 11.35 -16.45
N PRO A 256 18.37 12.46 -16.84
CA PRO A 256 18.86 13.44 -15.87
C PRO A 256 17.74 14.09 -15.07
N ASN A 257 17.94 14.27 -13.76
CA ASN A 257 16.93 14.76 -12.83
C ASN A 257 16.31 16.08 -13.26
N PHE A 258 17.09 17.02 -13.78
CA PHE A 258 16.57 18.33 -14.22
C PHE A 258 15.55 18.22 -15.37
N LEU A 259 15.71 17.21 -16.27
CA LEU A 259 14.73 16.94 -17.33
C LEU A 259 13.46 16.37 -16.76
N VAL A 260 13.57 15.47 -15.78
CA VAL A 260 12.41 14.89 -15.09
C VAL A 260 11.64 15.96 -14.32
N ASP A 261 12.34 16.88 -13.66
CA ASP A 261 11.74 18.03 -12.97
C ASP A 261 11.01 18.97 -13.96
N ALA A 262 11.62 19.26 -15.09
CA ALA A 262 10.99 20.05 -16.15
C ALA A 262 9.72 19.37 -16.70
N MET A 263 9.79 18.06 -16.96
CA MET A 263 8.63 17.27 -17.38
C MET A 263 7.52 17.29 -16.31
N GLY A 264 7.88 17.17 -15.03
CA GLY A 264 6.94 17.26 -13.92
C GLY A 264 6.27 18.62 -13.79
N LEU A 265 7.00 19.71 -14.00
CA LEU A 265 6.44 21.08 -14.02
C LEU A 265 5.43 21.26 -15.17
N VAL A 266 5.82 20.88 -16.39
CA VAL A 266 4.93 20.95 -17.57
C VAL A 266 3.71 20.05 -17.35
N GLY A 267 3.90 18.83 -16.85
CA GLY A 267 2.82 17.91 -16.55
C GLY A 267 1.85 18.47 -15.49
N SER A 268 2.36 19.07 -14.42
CA SER A 268 1.52 19.68 -13.39
C SER A 268 0.72 20.87 -13.93
N LEU A 269 1.32 21.69 -14.79
CA LEU A 269 0.63 22.81 -15.43
C LEU A 269 -0.48 22.30 -16.36
N TRP A 270 -0.15 21.35 -17.22
CA TRP A 270 -1.13 20.71 -18.11
C TRP A 270 -2.28 20.07 -17.34
N GLY A 271 -1.98 19.31 -16.27
CA GLY A 271 -2.99 18.68 -15.44
C GLY A 271 -3.95 19.66 -14.78
N ARG A 272 -3.44 20.83 -14.35
CA ARG A 272 -4.29 21.92 -13.81
C ARG A 272 -5.18 22.54 -14.87
N LEU A 273 -4.68 22.73 -16.10
CA LEU A 273 -5.43 23.33 -17.20
C LEU A 273 -6.44 22.38 -17.82
N SER A 274 -6.09 21.11 -17.98
CA SER A 274 -6.95 20.09 -18.60
C SER A 274 -7.93 19.42 -17.63
N GLY A 275 -7.69 19.52 -16.32
CA GLY A 275 -8.44 18.76 -15.32
C GLY A 275 -8.12 17.25 -15.31
N GLN A 276 -7.17 16.79 -16.14
CA GLN A 276 -6.78 15.37 -16.25
C GLN A 276 -5.50 15.08 -15.47
N PRO A 277 -5.34 13.86 -14.93
CA PRO A 277 -4.09 13.45 -14.29
C PRO A 277 -2.92 13.53 -15.28
N PRO A 278 -1.82 14.21 -14.95
CA PRO A 278 -0.64 14.21 -15.79
C PRO A 278 0.09 12.87 -15.71
N PHE A 279 0.84 12.53 -16.77
CA PHE A 279 1.73 11.37 -16.77
C PHE A 279 2.75 11.44 -15.61
N LEU A 280 3.29 12.64 -15.34
CA LEU A 280 4.19 12.90 -14.24
C LEU A 280 3.89 14.29 -13.66
N SER A 281 3.59 14.37 -12.37
CA SER A 281 3.47 15.64 -11.67
C SER A 281 4.81 16.07 -11.07
N TYR A 282 4.98 17.36 -10.79
CA TYR A 282 6.21 17.89 -10.19
C TYR A 282 6.54 17.25 -8.83
N PRO A 283 5.59 17.08 -7.89
CA PRO A 283 5.87 16.32 -6.67
C PRO A 283 6.38 14.91 -6.94
N MET A 284 5.79 14.19 -7.89
CA MET A 284 6.22 12.83 -8.24
C MET A 284 7.59 12.80 -8.93
N ALA A 285 7.91 13.80 -9.75
CA ALA A 285 9.25 13.98 -10.31
C ALA A 285 10.28 14.07 -9.18
N ARG A 286 10.03 14.90 -8.16
CA ARG A 286 10.89 15.06 -7.00
C ARG A 286 11.03 13.79 -6.17
N VAL A 287 9.94 13.05 -5.95
CA VAL A 287 9.97 11.74 -5.27
C VAL A 287 10.80 10.73 -6.05
N SER A 288 10.77 10.76 -7.39
CA SER A 288 11.49 9.81 -8.23
C SER A 288 13.03 9.96 -8.20
N HIS A 289 13.54 11.04 -7.60
CA HIS A 289 15.00 11.22 -7.42
C HIS A 289 15.50 10.68 -6.08
N ALA A 290 14.60 10.40 -5.15
CA ALA A 290 14.95 10.02 -3.80
C ALA A 290 15.26 8.53 -3.69
N ASP A 291 16.24 8.20 -2.87
CA ASP A 291 16.50 6.86 -2.39
C ASP A 291 15.52 6.56 -1.27
N CYS A 292 14.46 5.79 -1.60
CA CYS A 292 13.40 5.43 -0.66
C CYS A 292 13.57 3.97 -0.20
N TYR A 293 14.69 3.71 0.50
CA TYR A 293 15.02 2.38 0.98
C TYR A 293 14.73 2.23 2.47
N TYR A 294 14.15 1.07 2.83
CA TYR A 294 13.70 0.76 4.17
C TYR A 294 14.15 -0.63 4.60
N SER A 295 14.36 -0.80 5.91
CA SER A 295 14.65 -2.07 6.55
C SER A 295 13.35 -2.78 6.95
N ASN A 296 13.26 -4.08 6.68
CA ASN A 296 12.14 -4.92 7.12
C ASN A 296 12.49 -5.76 8.35
N ARG A 297 13.64 -5.52 8.96
CA ARG A 297 14.19 -6.35 10.03
C ARG A 297 13.20 -6.60 11.17
N LYS A 298 12.53 -5.55 11.62
CA LYS A 298 11.55 -5.63 12.71
C LYS A 298 10.33 -6.47 12.34
N ALA A 299 9.75 -6.26 11.14
CA ALA A 299 8.62 -7.04 10.65
C ALA A 299 8.97 -8.53 10.47
N VAL A 300 10.18 -8.83 9.99
CA VAL A 300 10.67 -10.21 9.86
C VAL A 300 10.85 -10.87 11.21
N GLN A 301 11.49 -10.20 12.16
CA GLN A 301 11.80 -10.77 13.48
C GLN A 301 10.59 -10.92 14.38
N GLU A 302 9.73 -9.90 14.45
CA GLU A 302 8.64 -9.85 15.40
C GLU A 302 7.32 -10.38 14.84
N LEU A 303 7.02 -10.10 13.55
CA LEU A 303 5.81 -10.60 12.90
C LEU A 303 6.05 -11.89 12.11
N GLY A 304 7.30 -12.30 11.90
CA GLY A 304 7.62 -13.45 11.04
C GLY A 304 7.20 -13.21 9.59
N MET A 305 7.41 -11.98 9.10
CA MET A 305 7.10 -11.64 7.71
C MET A 305 7.93 -12.51 6.75
N PRO A 306 7.30 -13.23 5.80
CA PRO A 306 8.03 -13.96 4.77
C PRO A 306 8.86 -13.02 3.89
N GLN A 307 9.79 -13.59 3.13
CA GLN A 307 10.64 -12.86 2.19
C GLN A 307 10.65 -13.60 0.85
N THR A 308 9.58 -13.42 0.09
CA THR A 308 9.46 -13.96 -1.27
C THR A 308 10.40 -13.22 -2.21
N ASP A 309 11.12 -13.94 -3.07
CA ASP A 309 11.94 -13.35 -4.10
C ASP A 309 11.09 -12.50 -5.09
N LEU A 310 11.64 -11.39 -5.50
CA LEU A 310 10.90 -10.41 -6.28
C LEU A 310 10.47 -10.92 -7.67
N PRO A 311 11.27 -11.74 -8.40
CA PRO A 311 10.83 -12.37 -9.64
C PRO A 311 9.51 -13.15 -9.50
N ALA A 312 9.33 -13.90 -8.42
CA ALA A 312 8.09 -14.62 -8.18
C ALA A 312 6.90 -13.66 -7.97
N ALA A 313 7.08 -12.57 -7.24
CA ALA A 313 6.05 -11.55 -7.04
C ALA A 313 5.70 -10.81 -8.35
N ILE A 314 6.70 -10.53 -9.20
CA ILE A 314 6.52 -9.91 -10.52
C ILE A 314 5.72 -10.84 -11.43
N LEU A 315 6.07 -12.13 -11.49
CA LEU A 315 5.33 -13.13 -12.29
C LEU A 315 3.90 -13.32 -11.81
N GLU A 316 3.67 -13.38 -10.50
CA GLU A 316 2.33 -13.47 -9.93
C GLU A 316 1.47 -12.27 -10.34
N CYS A 317 2.01 -11.07 -10.20
CA CYS A 317 1.32 -9.83 -10.61
C CYS A 317 1.03 -9.83 -12.11
N PHE A 318 2.04 -10.13 -12.95
CA PHE A 318 1.90 -10.12 -14.40
C PHE A 318 0.90 -11.15 -14.92
N ASN A 319 0.95 -12.37 -14.39
CA ASN A 319 0.03 -13.43 -14.80
C ASN A 319 -1.41 -13.06 -14.46
N TRP A 320 -1.65 -12.55 -13.25
CA TRP A 320 -2.98 -12.09 -12.87
C TRP A 320 -3.47 -10.95 -13.79
N LEU A 321 -2.63 -9.96 -14.08
CA LEU A 321 -2.96 -8.86 -14.98
C LEU A 321 -3.27 -9.37 -16.39
N LYS A 322 -2.53 -10.35 -16.89
CA LYS A 322 -2.75 -10.97 -18.22
C LYS A 322 -4.07 -11.73 -18.26
N GLU A 323 -4.36 -12.56 -17.26
CA GLU A 323 -5.59 -13.35 -17.16
C GLU A 323 -6.83 -12.47 -17.05
N ASN A 324 -6.70 -11.27 -16.49
CA ASN A 324 -7.81 -10.32 -16.33
C ASN A 324 -7.86 -9.23 -17.43
N GLY A 325 -7.15 -9.41 -18.55
CA GLY A 325 -7.28 -8.57 -19.73
C GLY A 325 -6.57 -7.22 -19.70
N TYR A 326 -5.64 -7.01 -18.76
CA TYR A 326 -4.83 -5.77 -18.69
C TYR A 326 -3.62 -5.77 -19.62
N VAL A 327 -3.27 -6.90 -20.21
CA VAL A 327 -2.17 -7.04 -21.17
C VAL A 327 -2.74 -7.06 -22.58
N GLU A 328 -2.35 -6.07 -23.39
CA GLU A 328 -2.67 -6.06 -24.82
C GLU A 328 -1.91 -7.21 -25.52
N GLU A 329 -2.60 -8.05 -26.26
CA GLU A 329 -1.95 -9.05 -27.13
C GLU A 329 -1.15 -8.32 -28.20
N LYS A 330 0.14 -8.72 -28.37
CA LYS A 330 1.05 -8.12 -29.37
C LYS A 330 0.77 -8.67 -30.74
#